data_b34f50299d80cc378003750a5524df61
#
_entry.id   b34f50299d80cc378003750a5524df61
#
_cell.length_a   1.000
_cell.length_b   1.000
_cell.length_c   1.000
_cell.angle_alpha   90.00
_cell.angle_beta   90.00
_cell.angle_gamma   90.00
#
_symmetry.space_group_name_H-M   'P 1'
#
loop_
_entity.id
_entity.type
_entity.pdbx_description
1 polymer ?
#
loop_
_entity_poly.entity_id
_entity_poly.type
_entity_poly.pdbx_seq_one_letter_code
_entity_poly.pdbx_strand_id
1 'polypeptide(L)'
;MRRRATLAKVMLGEPILIGRDAGGAPFALRDPCPHRGMPLSAGRFDGREVECCYHGWRFDTGGRCTSIPSLVPGRAFTSEHIRTRSYPVREVQGNIWVYFGADPASAPEIPALDGFAGRSPDLVERITFSAAIDHTVVGLMDPAHGPFVHRAWWWRSRRSIQHKSKAFTPSPFGFTMSRHAPSANSRAYRLLGGMPETEIIFRLPSVRIEHIRAGRYRVGNLTAITPVNKGVTEIHHCVYWTAPWLTALKPFLRHYVRAFLRQDGRIMQRQQQGLRYDPPLTLIDDADTQAKWYYRLKREYRRARAEGRPFENPVKPRTLEWRS
;
A
#
# COMPACT_ATOMS: atom_id res chain seq x y z
N MET A 1 -0.32 0.10 -15.58
CA MET A 1 -0.17 1.36 -16.38
C MET A 1 0.32 0.99 -17.77
N ARG A 2 -0.26 1.57 -18.83
CA ARG A 2 0.18 1.36 -20.22
C ARG A 2 1.48 2.13 -20.50
N ARG A 3 2.24 1.71 -21.54
CA ARG A 3 3.37 2.50 -22.07
C ARG A 3 2.90 3.87 -22.53
N ARG A 4 3.73 4.88 -22.43
CA ARG A 4 3.43 6.29 -22.77
C ARG A 4 2.26 6.87 -21.98
N ALA A 5 2.00 6.37 -20.77
CA ALA A 5 0.94 6.87 -19.92
C ALA A 5 1.51 7.46 -18.63
N THR A 6 0.82 8.46 -18.11
CA THR A 6 1.13 9.10 -16.84
C THR A 6 -0.10 9.08 -15.91
N LEU A 7 0.15 9.25 -14.63
CA LEU A 7 -0.85 9.30 -13.56
C LEU A 7 -0.39 10.27 -12.49
N ALA A 8 -1.21 11.27 -12.19
CA ALA A 8 -1.00 12.15 -11.05
C ALA A 8 -1.43 11.46 -9.75
N LYS A 9 -0.61 11.60 -8.71
CA LYS A 9 -0.92 11.14 -7.36
C LYS A 9 -0.36 12.08 -6.31
N VAL A 10 -1.01 12.12 -5.14
CA VAL A 10 -0.41 12.71 -3.95
C VAL A 10 -0.04 11.55 -3.02
N MET A 11 1.22 11.46 -2.63
CA MET A 11 1.76 10.44 -1.74
C MET A 11 2.63 11.12 -0.68
N LEU A 12 2.40 10.83 0.60
CA LEU A 12 3.13 11.45 1.72
C LEU A 12 3.06 13.00 1.74
N GLY A 13 1.97 13.58 1.20
CA GLY A 13 1.82 15.02 1.04
C GLY A 13 2.52 15.61 -0.20
N GLU A 14 3.26 14.80 -0.97
CA GLU A 14 3.95 15.23 -2.20
C GLU A 14 3.13 14.92 -3.45
N PRO A 15 2.88 15.90 -4.31
CA PRO A 15 2.28 15.68 -5.63
C PRO A 15 3.30 15.07 -6.58
N ILE A 16 2.95 13.94 -7.17
CA ILE A 16 3.85 13.11 -7.99
C ILE A 16 3.18 12.76 -9.30
N LEU A 17 3.93 12.92 -10.38
CA LEU A 17 3.65 12.37 -11.70
C LEU A 17 4.35 11.01 -11.81
N ILE A 18 3.59 9.94 -11.86
CA ILE A 18 4.11 8.59 -12.12
C ILE A 18 3.85 8.27 -13.59
N GLY A 19 4.84 7.75 -14.29
CA GLY A 19 4.69 7.42 -15.70
C GLY A 19 5.36 6.11 -16.09
N ARG A 20 5.09 5.68 -17.32
CA ARG A 20 5.80 4.59 -17.99
C ARG A 20 6.21 5.09 -19.36
N ASP A 21 7.51 5.08 -19.62
CA ASP A 21 8.08 5.58 -20.88
C ASP A 21 7.72 4.71 -22.10
N ALA A 22 8.22 5.08 -23.28
CA ALA A 22 7.99 4.35 -24.53
C ALA A 22 8.62 2.94 -24.48
N GLY A 23 9.74 2.76 -23.77
CA GLY A 23 10.39 1.47 -23.54
C GLY A 23 9.65 0.58 -22.55
N GLY A 24 8.80 1.17 -21.73
CA GLY A 24 8.05 0.48 -20.69
C GLY A 24 8.65 0.64 -19.29
N ALA A 25 9.76 1.39 -19.12
CA ALA A 25 10.35 1.65 -17.82
C ALA A 25 9.48 2.61 -17.00
N PRO A 26 9.22 2.33 -15.72
CA PRO A 26 8.50 3.25 -14.84
C PRO A 26 9.40 4.43 -14.44
N PHE A 27 8.79 5.61 -14.26
CA PHE A 27 9.45 6.78 -13.69
C PHE A 27 8.50 7.53 -12.77
N ALA A 28 9.05 8.37 -11.87
CA ALA A 28 8.29 9.28 -11.04
C ALA A 28 9.01 10.61 -10.89
N LEU A 29 8.26 11.69 -11.09
CA LEU A 29 8.72 13.06 -10.96
C LEU A 29 7.85 13.81 -9.94
N ARG A 30 8.41 14.82 -9.29
CA ARG A 30 7.62 15.81 -8.58
C ARG A 30 6.73 16.55 -9.58
N ASP A 31 5.44 16.57 -9.33
CA ASP A 31 4.46 17.06 -10.32
C ASP A 31 4.52 18.57 -10.61
N PRO A 32 4.73 19.48 -9.62
CA PRO A 32 4.84 20.89 -9.89
C PRO A 32 6.05 21.24 -10.76
N CYS A 33 5.80 21.88 -11.88
CA CYS A 33 6.83 22.42 -12.76
C CYS A 33 7.67 23.47 -12.00
N PRO A 34 9.02 23.39 -12.01
CA PRO A 34 9.89 24.31 -11.27
C PRO A 34 9.82 25.75 -11.76
N HIS A 35 9.23 26.01 -12.94
CA HIS A 35 9.09 27.37 -13.45
C HIS A 35 8.06 28.17 -12.62
N ARG A 36 6.80 27.72 -12.55
CA ARG A 36 5.70 28.42 -11.86
C ARG A 36 4.67 27.49 -11.20
N GLY A 37 5.07 26.29 -10.85
CA GLY A 37 4.22 25.38 -10.09
C GLY A 37 3.09 24.69 -10.87
N MET A 38 2.99 24.88 -12.19
CA MET A 38 1.97 24.19 -12.99
C MET A 38 2.17 22.67 -12.90
N PRO A 39 1.11 21.88 -12.61
CA PRO A 39 1.25 20.43 -12.59
C PRO A 39 1.72 19.90 -13.94
N LEU A 40 2.82 19.16 -13.97
CA LEU A 40 3.34 18.51 -15.19
C LEU A 40 2.35 17.45 -15.70
N SER A 41 1.55 16.87 -14.80
CA SER A 41 0.47 15.94 -15.12
C SER A 41 -0.67 16.55 -15.94
N ALA A 42 -0.82 17.88 -15.92
CA ALA A 42 -1.76 18.61 -16.76
C ALA A 42 -1.19 18.88 -18.18
N GLY A 43 0.08 18.56 -18.39
CA GLY A 43 0.76 18.73 -19.66
C GLY A 43 0.66 17.48 -20.55
N ARG A 44 1.58 17.37 -21.49
CA ARG A 44 1.64 16.27 -22.46
C ARG A 44 2.89 15.41 -22.23
N PHE A 45 2.72 14.10 -22.26
CA PHE A 45 3.82 13.14 -22.26
C PHE A 45 3.87 12.42 -23.61
N ASP A 46 5.00 12.49 -24.30
CA ASP A 46 5.19 11.85 -25.61
C ASP A 46 5.77 10.44 -25.54
N GLY A 47 6.12 9.97 -24.34
CA GLY A 47 6.78 8.70 -24.08
C GLY A 47 8.26 8.83 -23.74
N ARG A 48 8.82 10.04 -23.83
CA ARG A 48 10.22 10.35 -23.46
C ARG A 48 10.30 11.58 -22.58
N GLU A 49 9.51 12.62 -22.90
CA GLU A 49 9.53 13.91 -22.22
C GLU A 49 8.12 14.32 -21.79
N VAL A 50 8.06 15.03 -20.66
CA VAL A 50 6.85 15.69 -20.17
C VAL A 50 6.94 17.16 -20.54
N GLU A 51 5.99 17.65 -21.32
CA GLU A 51 5.84 19.06 -21.70
C GLU A 51 4.84 19.75 -20.78
N CYS A 52 5.27 20.81 -20.11
CA CYS A 52 4.41 21.64 -19.27
C CYS A 52 3.42 22.42 -20.13
N CYS A 53 2.12 22.32 -19.84
CA CYS A 53 1.07 22.96 -20.62
C CYS A 53 1.06 24.49 -20.54
N TYR A 54 1.84 25.11 -19.63
CA TYR A 54 1.81 26.56 -19.45
C TYR A 54 2.79 27.30 -20.37
N HIS A 55 4.07 26.88 -20.40
CA HIS A 55 5.10 27.54 -21.23
C HIS A 55 5.93 26.56 -22.07
N GLY A 56 5.48 25.32 -22.22
CA GLY A 56 6.14 24.34 -23.07
C GLY A 56 7.49 23.82 -22.56
N TRP A 57 7.87 24.09 -21.29
CA TRP A 57 9.09 23.54 -20.75
C TRP A 57 9.04 22.02 -20.75
N ARG A 58 10.11 21.37 -21.22
CA ARG A 58 10.17 19.92 -21.32
C ARG A 58 11.12 19.34 -20.30
N PHE A 59 10.76 18.21 -19.76
CA PHE A 59 11.54 17.47 -18.79
C PHE A 59 11.63 16.00 -19.21
N ASP A 60 12.83 15.43 -19.16
CA ASP A 60 13.03 14.00 -19.36
C ASP A 60 12.49 13.20 -18.17
N THR A 61 12.45 11.87 -18.28
CA THR A 61 11.99 10.96 -17.22
C THR A 61 12.88 10.96 -15.97
N GLY A 62 14.09 11.52 -16.06
CA GLY A 62 15.00 11.77 -14.93
C GLY A 62 14.79 13.15 -14.29
N GLY A 63 13.87 13.97 -14.83
CA GLY A 63 13.49 15.27 -14.30
C GLY A 63 14.39 16.42 -14.75
N ARG A 64 15.31 16.22 -15.68
CA ARG A 64 16.16 17.29 -16.24
C ARG A 64 15.36 18.09 -17.27
N CYS A 65 15.48 19.42 -17.21
CA CYS A 65 14.93 20.30 -18.25
C CYS A 65 15.70 20.15 -19.56
N THR A 66 15.00 19.75 -20.61
CA THR A 66 15.58 19.49 -21.95
C THR A 66 15.30 20.61 -22.93
N SER A 67 14.21 21.39 -22.71
CA SER A 67 13.83 22.47 -23.62
C SER A 67 13.05 23.57 -22.91
N ILE A 68 13.36 24.81 -23.28
CA ILE A 68 12.66 26.03 -22.89
C ILE A 68 12.32 26.83 -24.14
N PRO A 69 11.12 26.67 -24.72
CA PRO A 69 10.76 27.25 -26.00
C PRO A 69 10.81 28.78 -26.06
N SER A 70 10.68 29.45 -24.90
CA SER A 70 10.72 30.91 -24.81
C SER A 70 12.12 31.53 -24.87
N LEU A 71 13.20 30.70 -24.92
CA LEU A 71 14.55 31.22 -25.03
C LEU A 71 14.81 31.70 -26.45
N VAL A 72 15.35 32.91 -26.54
CA VAL A 72 15.76 33.50 -27.86
C VAL A 72 17.01 32.77 -28.35
N PRO A 73 17.05 32.29 -29.61
CA PRO A 73 18.24 31.66 -30.19
C PRO A 73 19.50 32.53 -30.04
N GLY A 74 20.60 31.93 -29.67
CA GLY A 74 21.91 32.62 -29.51
C GLY A 74 22.15 33.27 -28.16
N ARG A 75 21.18 33.29 -27.21
CA ARG A 75 21.45 33.65 -25.82
C ARG A 75 22.07 32.48 -25.06
N ALA A 76 23.20 32.74 -24.39
CA ALA A 76 23.85 31.79 -23.52
C ALA A 76 22.98 31.58 -22.24
N PHE A 77 22.16 30.53 -22.26
CA PHE A 77 21.42 30.09 -21.11
C PHE A 77 21.57 28.57 -20.97
N THR A 78 22.09 28.15 -19.85
CA THR A 78 22.25 26.72 -19.53
C THR A 78 21.05 26.24 -18.70
N SER A 79 20.25 25.35 -19.26
CA SER A 79 19.15 24.69 -18.56
C SER A 79 19.59 23.50 -17.70
N GLU A 80 20.87 23.17 -17.69
CA GLU A 80 21.42 21.97 -17.06
C GLU A 80 21.16 21.87 -15.55
N HIS A 81 21.07 23.02 -14.88
CA HIS A 81 20.78 23.09 -13.43
C HIS A 81 19.28 23.04 -13.12
N ILE A 82 18.42 23.19 -14.14
CA ILE A 82 16.96 23.18 -13.96
C ILE A 82 16.46 21.75 -13.94
N ARG A 83 15.92 21.35 -12.80
CA ARG A 83 15.39 20.00 -12.62
C ARG A 83 14.09 20.03 -11.81
N THR A 84 13.16 19.14 -12.15
CA THR A 84 12.17 18.67 -11.20
C THR A 84 12.73 17.45 -10.47
N ARG A 85 12.37 17.25 -9.19
CA ARG A 85 12.83 16.09 -8.42
C ARG A 85 12.33 14.81 -9.07
N SER A 86 13.22 13.85 -9.32
CA SER A 86 12.88 12.48 -9.66
C SER A 86 12.95 11.60 -8.41
N TYR A 87 12.13 10.56 -8.40
CA TYR A 87 12.08 9.59 -7.31
C TYR A 87 12.51 8.21 -7.84
N PRO A 88 13.34 7.47 -7.08
CA PRO A 88 13.65 6.09 -7.44
C PRO A 88 12.38 5.26 -7.48
N VAL A 89 12.22 4.49 -8.56
CA VAL A 89 11.08 3.59 -8.74
C VAL A 89 11.54 2.19 -9.10
N ARG A 90 10.76 1.22 -8.65
CA ARG A 90 10.92 -0.19 -9.05
C ARG A 90 9.55 -0.80 -9.27
N GLU A 91 9.46 -1.68 -10.25
CA GLU A 91 8.26 -2.49 -10.46
C GLU A 91 8.47 -3.89 -9.90
N VAL A 92 7.61 -4.30 -9.00
CA VAL A 92 7.59 -5.64 -8.42
C VAL A 92 6.17 -6.18 -8.50
N GLN A 93 6.00 -7.32 -9.15
CA GLN A 93 4.71 -8.00 -9.30
C GLN A 93 3.60 -7.07 -9.81
N GLY A 94 3.91 -6.26 -10.84
CA GLY A 94 2.96 -5.34 -11.49
C GLY A 94 2.60 -4.09 -10.69
N ASN A 95 3.23 -3.87 -9.54
CA ASN A 95 3.09 -2.66 -8.74
C ASN A 95 4.33 -1.79 -8.88
N ILE A 96 4.13 -0.49 -9.12
CA ILE A 96 5.19 0.51 -9.14
C ILE A 96 5.36 1.03 -7.72
N TRP A 97 6.55 0.84 -7.16
CA TRP A 97 6.97 1.32 -5.87
C TRP A 97 7.82 2.57 -6.02
N VAL A 98 7.51 3.60 -5.25
CA VAL A 98 8.22 4.89 -5.26
C VAL A 98 8.93 5.06 -3.93
N TYR A 99 10.22 5.35 -3.98
CA TYR A 99 11.04 5.58 -2.80
C TYR A 99 11.23 7.08 -2.53
N PHE A 100 10.89 7.52 -1.33
CA PHE A 100 10.93 8.93 -0.92
C PHE A 100 12.17 9.31 -0.11
N GLY A 101 13.01 8.34 0.24
CA GLY A 101 14.24 8.61 0.99
C GLY A 101 15.26 9.41 0.17
N ALA A 102 16.23 10.00 0.88
CA ALA A 102 17.27 10.79 0.24
C ALA A 102 18.31 9.91 -0.48
N ASP A 103 18.64 8.76 0.10
CA ASP A 103 19.64 7.84 -0.46
C ASP A 103 18.96 6.59 -1.03
N PRO A 104 18.97 6.39 -2.37
CA PRO A 104 18.42 5.22 -3.02
C PRO A 104 19.07 3.89 -2.60
N ALA A 105 20.35 3.91 -2.18
CA ALA A 105 21.06 2.71 -1.76
C ALA A 105 20.55 2.17 -0.42
N SER A 106 19.95 3.05 0.40
CA SER A 106 19.33 2.68 1.68
C SER A 106 17.86 2.28 1.55
N ALA A 107 17.34 2.15 0.31
CA ALA A 107 15.97 1.72 0.09
C ALA A 107 15.75 0.29 0.59
N PRO A 108 14.73 0.05 1.45
CA PRO A 108 14.46 -1.30 1.93
C PRO A 108 14.01 -2.22 0.79
N GLU A 109 14.20 -3.51 0.99
CA GLU A 109 13.67 -4.51 0.09
C GLU A 109 12.16 -4.36 -0.07
N ILE A 110 11.68 -4.44 -1.31
CA ILE A 110 10.25 -4.33 -1.63
C ILE A 110 9.54 -5.62 -1.24
N PRO A 111 8.44 -5.53 -0.46
CA PRO A 111 7.65 -6.71 -0.12
C PRO A 111 7.06 -7.36 -1.36
N ALA A 112 7.21 -8.67 -1.46
CA ALA A 112 6.68 -9.48 -2.55
C ALA A 112 5.88 -10.67 -2.02
N LEU A 113 4.97 -11.16 -2.85
CA LEU A 113 4.16 -12.35 -2.58
C LEU A 113 4.87 -13.61 -3.07
N ASP A 114 5.08 -14.56 -2.18
CA ASP A 114 5.67 -15.85 -2.53
C ASP A 114 4.77 -16.64 -3.47
N GLY A 115 5.40 -17.22 -4.52
CA GLY A 115 4.70 -18.02 -5.53
C GLY A 115 3.98 -17.21 -6.60
N PHE A 116 4.20 -15.89 -6.65
CA PHE A 116 3.67 -14.98 -7.68
C PHE A 116 4.77 -14.17 -8.38
N ALA A 117 6.01 -14.64 -8.39
CA ALA A 117 7.11 -14.00 -9.09
C ALA A 117 6.77 -13.73 -10.56
N GLY A 118 7.10 -12.54 -11.07
CA GLY A 118 6.85 -12.14 -12.46
C GLY A 118 5.37 -11.93 -12.84
N ARG A 119 4.44 -12.12 -11.92
CA ARG A 119 3.01 -11.93 -12.20
C ARG A 119 2.54 -10.52 -11.83
N SER A 120 1.54 -10.04 -12.55
CA SER A 120 0.76 -8.86 -12.17
C SER A 120 -0.48 -9.27 -11.37
N PRO A 121 -1.09 -8.35 -10.57
CA PRO A 121 -2.31 -8.65 -9.85
C PRO A 121 -3.46 -9.02 -10.79
N ASP A 122 -4.21 -10.04 -10.43
CA ASP A 122 -5.42 -10.41 -11.15
C ASP A 122 -6.56 -9.41 -10.88
N LEU A 123 -6.57 -8.79 -9.67
CA LEU A 123 -7.53 -7.76 -9.32
C LEU A 123 -6.83 -6.67 -8.50
N VAL A 124 -7.15 -5.41 -8.80
CA VAL A 124 -6.68 -4.24 -8.04
C VAL A 124 -7.88 -3.38 -7.66
N GLU A 125 -8.00 -3.08 -6.37
CA GLU A 125 -8.93 -2.07 -5.86
C GLU A 125 -8.16 -0.97 -5.14
N ARG A 126 -8.59 0.27 -5.38
CA ARG A 126 -8.08 1.46 -4.71
C ARG A 126 -9.23 2.17 -4.04
N ILE A 127 -9.03 2.51 -2.80
CA ILE A 127 -10.03 3.23 -2.02
C ILE A 127 -9.33 4.21 -1.08
N THR A 128 -9.93 5.37 -0.91
CA THR A 128 -9.43 6.40 0.00
C THR A 128 -10.25 6.39 1.27
N PHE A 129 -9.55 6.40 2.41
CA PHE A 129 -10.13 6.55 3.74
C PHE A 129 -9.87 7.96 4.27
N SER A 130 -10.89 8.61 4.79
CA SER A 130 -10.76 9.87 5.52
C SER A 130 -10.28 9.61 6.95
N ALA A 131 -9.06 9.10 7.07
CA ALA A 131 -8.43 8.73 8.33
C ALA A 131 -6.89 8.84 8.23
N ALA A 132 -6.25 9.11 9.38
CA ALA A 132 -4.80 9.11 9.49
C ALA A 132 -4.22 7.70 9.31
N ILE A 133 -2.98 7.64 8.81
CA ILE A 133 -2.28 6.39 8.46
C ILE A 133 -2.23 5.41 9.64
N ASP A 134 -1.90 5.86 10.85
CA ASP A 134 -1.70 4.97 12.00
C ASP A 134 -2.99 4.25 12.38
N HIS A 135 -4.11 4.96 12.42
CA HIS A 135 -5.42 4.37 12.72
C HIS A 135 -5.89 3.45 11.59
N THR A 136 -5.60 3.81 10.34
CA THR A 136 -5.92 2.96 9.18
C THR A 136 -5.14 1.64 9.23
N VAL A 137 -3.86 1.69 9.52
CA VAL A 137 -3.01 0.49 9.65
C VAL A 137 -3.51 -0.39 10.79
N VAL A 138 -3.73 0.20 11.97
CA VAL A 138 -4.24 -0.54 13.14
C VAL A 138 -5.59 -1.17 12.85
N GLY A 139 -6.52 -0.43 12.25
CA GLY A 139 -7.85 -0.95 11.92
C GLY A 139 -7.84 -2.10 10.91
N LEU A 140 -6.98 -2.04 9.89
CA LEU A 140 -6.86 -3.12 8.90
C LEU A 140 -6.10 -4.35 9.42
N MET A 141 -5.35 -4.23 10.53
CA MET A 141 -4.69 -5.35 11.20
C MET A 141 -5.50 -5.92 12.36
N ASP A 142 -6.48 -5.22 12.87
CA ASP A 142 -7.27 -5.64 14.03
C ASP A 142 -7.96 -6.99 13.75
N PRO A 143 -7.71 -8.03 14.56
CA PRO A 143 -8.30 -9.33 14.34
C PRO A 143 -9.73 -9.45 14.95
N ALA A 144 -10.15 -8.49 15.79
CA ALA A 144 -11.36 -8.58 16.58
C ALA A 144 -12.59 -7.91 15.93
N HIS A 145 -12.39 -6.92 15.06
CA HIS A 145 -13.49 -6.11 14.49
C HIS A 145 -14.43 -6.90 13.55
N GLY A 146 -13.95 -7.99 12.96
CA GLY A 146 -14.63 -8.68 11.85
C GLY A 146 -16.12 -8.96 12.08
N PRO A 147 -16.59 -9.55 13.20
CA PRO A 147 -18.00 -9.84 13.44
C PRO A 147 -18.88 -8.60 13.61
N PHE A 148 -18.28 -7.46 13.90
CA PHE A 148 -18.98 -6.21 14.16
C PHE A 148 -19.05 -5.31 12.94
N VAL A 149 -18.00 -5.29 12.11
CA VAL A 149 -17.86 -4.43 10.93
C VAL A 149 -18.32 -5.14 9.67
N HIS A 150 -17.84 -6.38 9.44
CA HIS A 150 -18.12 -7.15 8.24
C HIS A 150 -19.35 -8.05 8.43
N ARG A 151 -20.49 -7.42 8.63
CA ARG A 151 -21.74 -8.15 8.79
C ARG A 151 -22.32 -8.52 7.43
N ALA A 152 -22.32 -9.81 7.15
CA ALA A 152 -23.12 -10.38 6.08
C ALA A 152 -23.74 -11.68 6.63
N TRP A 153 -25.00 -11.90 6.33
CA TRP A 153 -25.73 -13.08 6.83
C TRP A 153 -25.06 -14.42 6.47
N TRP A 154 -24.30 -14.42 5.41
CA TRP A 154 -23.57 -15.58 4.89
C TRP A 154 -22.08 -15.62 5.27
N TRP A 155 -21.53 -14.57 5.90
CA TRP A 155 -20.10 -14.46 6.18
C TRP A 155 -19.80 -14.47 7.68
N ARG A 156 -20.23 -13.46 8.40
CA ARG A 156 -19.99 -13.29 9.85
C ARG A 156 -21.12 -12.55 10.52
N SER A 157 -21.38 -12.89 11.79
CA SER A 157 -22.33 -12.20 12.66
C SER A 157 -21.83 -12.20 14.11
N ARG A 158 -22.46 -11.42 14.97
CA ARG A 158 -22.18 -11.46 16.42
C ARG A 158 -22.39 -12.85 17.05
N ARG A 159 -23.26 -13.66 16.47
CA ARG A 159 -23.52 -15.04 16.90
C ARG A 159 -22.42 -16.02 16.53
N SER A 160 -21.52 -15.61 15.61
CA SER A 160 -20.41 -16.44 15.15
C SER A 160 -19.08 -16.12 15.86
N ILE A 161 -19.12 -15.34 16.95
CA ILE A 161 -17.92 -15.02 17.76
C ILE A 161 -17.41 -16.29 18.43
N GLN A 162 -16.14 -16.60 18.18
CA GLN A 162 -15.44 -17.76 18.71
C GLN A 162 -14.13 -17.33 19.36
N HIS A 163 -13.62 -18.13 20.30
CA HIS A 163 -12.27 -18.01 20.81
C HIS A 163 -11.26 -18.39 19.71
N LYS A 164 -10.23 -17.61 19.56
CA LYS A 164 -9.14 -17.81 18.60
C LYS A 164 -7.81 -17.69 19.29
N SER A 165 -6.91 -18.60 18.96
CA SER A 165 -5.53 -18.62 19.42
C SER A 165 -4.63 -18.70 18.19
N LYS A 166 -3.69 -17.76 18.01
CA LYS A 166 -2.79 -17.70 16.87
C LYS A 166 -1.38 -17.37 17.31
N ALA A 167 -0.40 -18.10 16.75
CA ALA A 167 1.00 -17.85 16.98
C ALA A 167 1.51 -16.73 16.05
N PHE A 168 2.35 -15.86 16.60
CA PHE A 168 3.02 -14.80 15.90
C PHE A 168 4.52 -14.87 16.11
N THR A 169 5.27 -14.53 15.06
CA THR A 169 6.73 -14.47 15.07
C THR A 169 7.21 -13.14 14.50
N PRO A 170 8.39 -12.64 14.92
CA PRO A 170 9.01 -11.50 14.26
C PRO A 170 9.35 -11.85 12.80
N SER A 171 9.25 -10.86 11.92
CA SER A 171 9.69 -10.94 10.53
C SER A 171 10.41 -9.64 10.13
N PRO A 172 11.10 -9.56 8.99
CA PRO A 172 11.82 -8.34 8.59
C PRO A 172 10.92 -7.11 8.62
N PHE A 173 11.26 -6.14 9.46
CA PHE A 173 10.52 -4.89 9.70
C PHE A 173 9.06 -5.06 10.15
N GLY A 174 8.70 -6.22 10.73
CA GLY A 174 7.32 -6.48 11.09
C GLY A 174 7.11 -7.76 11.87
N PHE A 175 5.97 -8.39 11.68
CA PHE A 175 5.60 -9.65 12.30
C PHE A 175 4.72 -10.49 11.38
N THR A 176 4.72 -11.78 11.62
CA THR A 176 3.95 -12.76 10.86
C THR A 176 3.02 -13.51 11.79
N MET A 177 1.72 -13.52 11.50
CA MET A 177 0.79 -14.50 12.02
C MET A 177 1.09 -15.81 11.31
N SER A 178 1.58 -16.79 12.06
CA SER A 178 2.02 -18.06 11.52
C SER A 178 0.89 -18.78 10.79
N ARG A 179 1.25 -19.64 9.86
CA ARG A 179 0.30 -20.40 9.05
C ARG A 179 -0.68 -21.15 9.92
N HIS A 180 -1.97 -21.00 9.63
CA HIS A 180 -3.05 -21.57 10.38
C HIS A 180 -4.27 -21.84 9.50
N ALA A 181 -5.12 -22.76 9.92
CA ALA A 181 -6.44 -22.90 9.34
C ALA A 181 -7.30 -21.67 9.70
N PRO A 182 -7.95 -21.00 8.72
CA PRO A 182 -8.91 -19.96 9.03
C PRO A 182 -10.07 -20.53 9.85
N SER A 183 -10.66 -19.72 10.72
CA SER A 183 -11.80 -20.12 11.52
C SER A 183 -12.96 -20.64 10.66
N ALA A 184 -13.83 -21.50 11.20
CA ALA A 184 -14.92 -22.20 10.51
C ALA A 184 -15.86 -21.31 9.66
N ASN A 185 -15.84 -20.00 9.89
CA ASN A 185 -16.64 -19.00 9.18
C ASN A 185 -16.09 -18.65 7.77
N SER A 186 -14.94 -19.19 7.37
CA SER A 186 -14.33 -18.93 6.05
C SER A 186 -14.80 -19.92 4.97
N ARG A 187 -16.10 -20.21 4.93
CA ARG A 187 -16.69 -21.17 3.98
C ARG A 187 -16.36 -20.87 2.51
N ALA A 188 -16.20 -19.59 2.16
CA ALA A 188 -15.84 -19.20 0.80
C ALA A 188 -14.51 -19.80 0.33
N TYR A 189 -13.56 -20.01 1.23
CA TYR A 189 -12.27 -20.64 0.86
C TYR A 189 -12.37 -22.14 0.59
N ARG A 190 -13.42 -22.82 1.07
CA ARG A 190 -13.66 -24.24 0.75
C ARG A 190 -13.95 -24.47 -0.74
N LEU A 191 -14.46 -23.43 -1.43
CA LEU A 191 -14.67 -23.44 -2.88
C LEU A 191 -13.34 -23.59 -3.65
N LEU A 192 -12.21 -23.32 -3.01
CA LEU A 192 -10.89 -23.54 -3.61
C LEU A 192 -10.43 -25.02 -3.60
N GLY A 193 -11.26 -25.95 -3.10
CA GLY A 193 -11.01 -27.38 -3.24
C GLY A 193 -10.04 -27.98 -2.21
N GLY A 194 -10.05 -27.49 -0.97
CA GLY A 194 -9.25 -28.04 0.12
C GLY A 194 -9.44 -27.31 1.44
N MET A 195 -8.82 -27.81 2.50
CA MET A 195 -8.73 -27.08 3.77
C MET A 195 -7.81 -25.88 3.55
N PRO A 196 -8.32 -24.65 3.71
CA PRO A 196 -7.49 -23.48 3.51
C PRO A 196 -6.50 -23.29 4.67
N GLU A 197 -5.30 -22.85 4.34
CA GLU A 197 -4.30 -22.35 5.28
C GLU A 197 -4.02 -20.88 4.96
N THR A 198 -3.89 -20.07 6.00
CA THR A 198 -3.64 -18.63 5.85
C THR A 198 -2.41 -18.24 6.68
N GLU A 199 -1.55 -17.44 6.11
CA GLU A 199 -0.44 -16.76 6.75
C GLU A 199 -0.57 -15.26 6.50
N ILE A 200 -0.39 -14.42 7.52
CA ILE A 200 -0.55 -12.97 7.40
C ILE A 200 0.72 -12.30 7.90
N ILE A 201 1.32 -11.49 7.03
CA ILE A 201 2.55 -10.74 7.31
C ILE A 201 2.20 -9.26 7.35
N PHE A 202 2.63 -8.57 8.39
CA PHE A 202 2.69 -7.12 8.44
C PHE A 202 4.13 -6.65 8.35
N ARG A 203 4.40 -5.64 7.51
CA ARG A 203 5.72 -5.03 7.34
C ARG A 203 5.61 -3.50 7.30
N LEU A 204 6.50 -2.81 8.04
CA LEU A 204 6.63 -1.37 7.93
C LEU A 204 6.96 -0.94 6.48
N PRO A 205 6.52 0.25 6.05
CA PRO A 205 5.78 1.22 6.88
C PRO A 205 4.31 0.84 7.07
N SER A 206 3.69 0.09 6.17
CA SER A 206 2.23 -0.09 6.14
C SER A 206 1.78 -1.11 5.08
N VAL A 207 2.50 -2.21 4.97
CA VAL A 207 2.16 -3.27 4.00
C VAL A 207 1.67 -4.51 4.75
N ARG A 208 0.50 -5.01 4.37
CA ARG A 208 -0.05 -6.29 4.81
C ARG A 208 -0.07 -7.26 3.63
N ILE A 209 0.50 -8.42 3.85
CA ILE A 209 0.50 -9.53 2.89
C ILE A 209 -0.28 -10.69 3.50
N GLU A 210 -1.09 -11.35 2.71
CA GLU A 210 -1.80 -12.54 3.12
C GLU A 210 -1.63 -13.63 2.09
N HIS A 211 -1.10 -14.76 2.51
CA HIS A 211 -0.97 -15.96 1.71
C HIS A 211 -2.06 -16.94 2.09
N ILE A 212 -2.87 -17.36 1.13
CA ILE A 212 -3.92 -18.36 1.31
C ILE A 212 -3.60 -19.52 0.39
N ARG A 213 -3.55 -20.71 0.95
CA ARG A 213 -3.34 -21.94 0.22
C ARG A 213 -4.53 -22.87 0.46
N ALA A 214 -5.11 -23.43 -0.61
CA ALA A 214 -6.20 -24.39 -0.51
C ALA A 214 -6.03 -25.47 -1.59
N GLY A 215 -5.65 -26.66 -1.18
CA GLY A 215 -5.25 -27.73 -2.12
C GLY A 215 -4.11 -27.27 -3.04
N ARG A 216 -4.32 -27.37 -4.35
CA ARG A 216 -3.35 -26.91 -5.37
C ARG A 216 -3.38 -25.41 -5.66
N TYR A 217 -4.38 -24.70 -5.18
CA TYR A 217 -4.57 -23.28 -5.49
C TYR A 217 -3.98 -22.38 -4.43
N ARG A 218 -3.52 -21.21 -4.87
CA ARG A 218 -2.99 -20.14 -4.03
C ARG A 218 -3.74 -18.84 -4.34
N VAL A 219 -4.01 -18.08 -3.30
CA VAL A 219 -4.46 -16.69 -3.39
C VAL A 219 -3.51 -15.86 -2.56
N GLY A 220 -3.06 -14.74 -3.09
CA GLY A 220 -2.21 -13.78 -2.40
C GLY A 220 -2.89 -12.42 -2.36
N ASN A 221 -2.92 -11.79 -1.21
CA ASN A 221 -3.37 -10.41 -1.04
C ASN A 221 -2.20 -9.53 -0.62
N LEU A 222 -2.00 -8.42 -1.32
CA LEU A 222 -1.08 -7.37 -0.92
C LEU A 222 -1.89 -6.09 -0.71
N THR A 223 -1.83 -5.54 0.49
CA THR A 223 -2.49 -4.29 0.86
C THR A 223 -1.42 -3.29 1.24
N ALA A 224 -1.18 -2.29 0.39
CA ALA A 224 -0.32 -1.16 0.69
C ALA A 224 -1.18 0.03 1.12
N ILE A 225 -0.84 0.61 2.25
CA ILE A 225 -1.56 1.71 2.88
C ILE A 225 -0.68 2.95 2.78
N THR A 226 -1.07 3.93 1.96
CA THR A 226 -0.25 5.09 1.65
C THR A 226 -0.94 6.37 2.12
N PRO A 227 -0.31 7.19 2.99
CA PRO A 227 -0.89 8.46 3.36
C PRO A 227 -0.87 9.43 2.17
N VAL A 228 -2.03 10.00 1.86
CA VAL A 228 -2.15 11.11 0.92
C VAL A 228 -1.74 12.40 1.63
N ASN A 229 -2.31 12.63 2.83
CA ASN A 229 -1.97 13.72 3.74
C ASN A 229 -2.19 13.26 5.20
N LYS A 230 -2.13 14.19 6.17
CA LYS A 230 -2.28 13.87 7.60
C LYS A 230 -3.60 13.20 7.97
N GLY A 231 -4.69 13.46 7.24
CA GLY A 231 -6.04 12.96 7.54
C GLY A 231 -6.64 12.06 6.48
N VAL A 232 -5.89 11.74 5.42
CA VAL A 232 -6.38 10.96 4.28
C VAL A 232 -5.37 9.90 3.89
N THR A 233 -5.83 8.66 3.75
CA THR A 233 -5.00 7.50 3.42
C THR A 233 -5.59 6.75 2.23
N GLU A 234 -4.77 6.39 1.25
CA GLU A 234 -5.16 5.52 0.13
C GLU A 234 -4.80 4.07 0.45
N ILE A 235 -5.73 3.16 0.24
CA ILE A 235 -5.54 1.72 0.27
C ILE A 235 -5.38 1.23 -1.17
N HIS A 236 -4.25 0.61 -1.46
CA HIS A 236 -4.00 -0.09 -2.70
C HIS A 236 -4.00 -1.60 -2.41
N HIS A 237 -5.08 -2.26 -2.79
CA HIS A 237 -5.31 -3.67 -2.51
C HIS A 237 -5.21 -4.48 -3.79
N CYS A 238 -4.26 -5.40 -3.82
CA CYS A 238 -3.96 -6.29 -4.94
C CYS A 238 -4.27 -7.73 -4.57
N VAL A 239 -4.98 -8.42 -5.43
CA VAL A 239 -5.29 -9.84 -5.29
C VAL A 239 -4.68 -10.62 -6.45
N TYR A 240 -4.00 -11.70 -6.12
CA TYR A 240 -3.37 -12.64 -7.04
C TYR A 240 -3.97 -14.02 -6.82
N TRP A 241 -4.16 -14.80 -7.85
CA TRP A 241 -4.62 -16.18 -7.73
C TRP A 241 -4.02 -17.11 -8.78
N THR A 242 -3.95 -18.40 -8.45
CA THR A 242 -3.55 -19.43 -9.39
C THR A 242 -4.73 -20.24 -9.93
N ALA A 243 -5.94 -20.03 -9.40
CA ALA A 243 -7.17 -20.71 -9.82
C ALA A 243 -7.77 -20.02 -11.05
N PRO A 244 -7.72 -20.62 -12.27
CA PRO A 244 -8.15 -19.93 -13.50
C PRO A 244 -9.62 -19.50 -13.49
N TRP A 245 -10.48 -20.30 -12.85
CA TRP A 245 -11.91 -20.06 -12.78
C TRP A 245 -12.28 -18.79 -11.95
N LEU A 246 -11.42 -18.34 -11.02
CA LEU A 246 -11.61 -17.06 -10.32
C LEU A 246 -11.60 -15.87 -11.27
N THR A 247 -10.93 -16.00 -12.42
CA THR A 247 -10.91 -14.95 -13.45
C THR A 247 -12.28 -14.69 -14.04
N ALA A 248 -13.10 -15.72 -14.23
CA ALA A 248 -14.49 -15.58 -14.66
C ALA A 248 -15.37 -14.87 -13.60
N LEU A 249 -15.04 -15.05 -12.32
CA LEU A 249 -15.76 -14.42 -11.20
C LEU A 249 -15.23 -13.02 -10.85
N LYS A 250 -14.23 -12.51 -11.57
CA LYS A 250 -13.58 -11.23 -11.26
C LYS A 250 -14.52 -10.04 -11.06
N PRO A 251 -15.62 -9.84 -11.82
CA PRO A 251 -16.57 -8.75 -11.56
C PRO A 251 -17.21 -8.83 -10.17
N PHE A 252 -17.63 -10.04 -9.77
CA PHE A 252 -18.22 -10.29 -8.44
C PHE A 252 -17.19 -10.11 -7.32
N LEU A 253 -15.98 -10.66 -7.50
CA LEU A 253 -14.88 -10.52 -6.56
C LEU A 253 -14.51 -9.06 -6.37
N ARG A 254 -14.48 -8.26 -7.44
CA ARG A 254 -14.24 -6.83 -7.37
C ARG A 254 -15.30 -6.11 -6.55
N HIS A 255 -16.57 -6.40 -6.80
CA HIS A 255 -17.66 -5.81 -6.03
C HIS A 255 -17.55 -6.17 -4.55
N TYR A 256 -17.28 -7.44 -4.26
CA TYR A 256 -17.10 -7.94 -2.89
C TYR A 256 -15.92 -7.25 -2.18
N VAL A 257 -14.73 -7.25 -2.78
CA VAL A 257 -13.53 -6.61 -2.20
C VAL A 257 -13.79 -5.13 -1.94
N ARG A 258 -14.41 -4.43 -2.89
CA ARG A 258 -14.77 -3.02 -2.74
C ARG A 258 -15.76 -2.79 -1.61
N ALA A 259 -16.78 -3.61 -1.49
CA ALA A 259 -17.77 -3.53 -0.42
C ALA A 259 -17.13 -3.77 0.94
N PHE A 260 -16.24 -4.76 1.04
CA PHE A 260 -15.49 -5.10 2.24
C PHE A 260 -14.61 -3.92 2.71
N LEU A 261 -13.78 -3.38 1.83
CA LEU A 261 -12.92 -2.23 2.14
C LEU A 261 -13.74 -0.96 2.48
N ARG A 262 -14.91 -0.75 1.86
CA ARG A 262 -15.79 0.37 2.21
C ARG A 262 -16.37 0.26 3.61
N GLN A 263 -16.56 -0.95 4.15
CA GLN A 263 -17.01 -1.13 5.52
C GLN A 263 -15.94 -0.64 6.50
N ASP A 264 -14.67 -1.02 6.28
CA ASP A 264 -13.54 -0.53 7.07
C ASP A 264 -13.40 0.99 6.96
N GLY A 265 -13.46 1.53 5.75
CA GLY A 265 -13.38 2.97 5.52
C GLY A 265 -14.42 3.77 6.28
N ARG A 266 -15.67 3.29 6.35
CA ARG A 266 -16.74 3.93 7.13
C ARG A 266 -16.46 3.92 8.63
N ILE A 267 -15.90 2.83 9.15
CA ILE A 267 -15.52 2.75 10.57
C ILE A 267 -14.35 3.69 10.87
N MET A 268 -13.32 3.70 10.02
CA MET A 268 -12.18 4.60 10.18
C MET A 268 -12.60 6.08 10.13
N GLN A 269 -13.51 6.44 9.23
CA GLN A 269 -14.06 7.79 9.16
C GLN A 269 -14.81 8.20 10.44
N ARG A 270 -15.61 7.28 11.03
CA ARG A 270 -16.31 7.53 12.30
C ARG A 270 -15.32 7.62 13.46
N GLN A 271 -14.33 6.73 13.50
CA GLN A 271 -13.27 6.80 14.50
C GLN A 271 -12.53 8.15 14.44
N GLN A 272 -12.22 8.64 13.24
CA GLN A 272 -11.57 9.94 13.06
C GLN A 272 -12.42 11.11 13.62
N GLN A 273 -13.73 11.00 13.60
CA GLN A 273 -14.61 12.02 14.23
C GLN A 273 -14.42 12.05 15.75
N GLY A 274 -14.36 10.88 16.41
CA GLY A 274 -14.10 10.79 17.85
C GLY A 274 -12.69 11.26 18.24
N LEU A 275 -11.69 10.90 17.44
CA LEU A 275 -10.28 11.27 17.68
C LEU A 275 -10.01 12.79 17.65
N ARG A 276 -10.92 13.60 17.08
CA ARG A 276 -10.81 15.08 17.12
C ARG A 276 -10.88 15.66 18.52
N TYR A 277 -11.43 14.89 19.47
CA TYR A 277 -11.59 15.30 20.87
C TYR A 277 -10.48 14.75 21.77
N ASP A 278 -9.41 14.20 21.18
CA ASP A 278 -8.24 13.65 21.88
C ASP A 278 -8.59 12.72 23.06
N PRO A 279 -9.43 11.69 22.84
CA PRO A 279 -9.83 10.78 23.91
C PRO A 279 -8.64 9.92 24.36
N PRO A 280 -8.55 9.54 25.63
CA PRO A 280 -7.57 8.55 26.08
C PRO A 280 -7.86 7.20 25.41
N LEU A 281 -6.90 6.73 24.59
CA LEU A 281 -7.03 5.45 23.91
C LEU A 281 -6.47 4.32 24.79
N THR A 282 -7.28 3.32 25.03
CA THR A 282 -6.88 2.12 25.79
C THR A 282 -6.67 0.97 24.81
N LEU A 283 -5.46 0.42 24.80
CA LEU A 283 -5.13 -0.82 24.09
C LEU A 283 -4.96 -1.94 25.08
N ILE A 284 -5.78 -2.98 24.96
CA ILE A 284 -5.72 -4.18 25.83
C ILE A 284 -4.66 -5.16 25.30
N ASP A 285 -4.32 -6.17 26.09
CA ASP A 285 -3.45 -7.25 25.64
C ASP A 285 -4.21 -8.22 24.73
N ASP A 286 -3.46 -9.03 24.01
CA ASP A 286 -3.90 -9.98 23.02
C ASP A 286 -4.65 -9.35 21.85
N ALA A 287 -5.89 -8.92 22.00
CA ALA A 287 -6.68 -8.35 20.90
C ALA A 287 -6.01 -7.14 20.24
N ASP A 288 -5.38 -6.23 21.02
CA ASP A 288 -4.72 -5.03 20.51
C ASP A 288 -3.19 -5.17 20.47
N THR A 289 -2.64 -6.34 20.70
CA THR A 289 -1.18 -6.54 20.73
C THR A 289 -0.54 -6.21 19.39
N GLN A 290 -1.20 -6.50 18.26
CA GLN A 290 -0.70 -6.12 16.93
C GLN A 290 -0.59 -4.59 16.77
N ALA A 291 -1.53 -3.82 17.30
CA ALA A 291 -1.46 -2.37 17.36
C ALA A 291 -0.30 -1.88 18.23
N LYS A 292 -0.11 -2.48 19.42
CA LYS A 292 1.05 -2.19 20.28
C LYS A 292 2.38 -2.48 19.57
N TRP A 293 2.48 -3.60 18.84
CA TRP A 293 3.65 -3.94 18.03
C TRP A 293 3.88 -2.94 16.91
N TYR A 294 2.86 -2.52 16.17
CA TYR A 294 2.99 -1.50 15.13
C TYR A 294 3.64 -0.22 15.67
N TYR A 295 3.15 0.30 16.79
CA TYR A 295 3.72 1.51 17.38
C TYR A 295 5.16 1.31 17.91
N ARG A 296 5.47 0.12 18.44
CA ARG A 296 6.85 -0.23 18.88
C ARG A 296 7.80 -0.32 17.69
N LEU A 297 7.42 -1.03 16.63
CA LEU A 297 8.18 -1.14 15.38
C LEU A 297 8.46 0.23 14.78
N LYS A 298 7.46 1.09 14.73
CA LYS A 298 7.57 2.45 14.19
C LYS A 298 8.49 3.34 15.01
N ARG A 299 8.44 3.24 16.34
CA ARG A 299 9.38 3.96 17.25
C ARG A 299 10.81 3.47 17.05
N GLU A 300 11.00 2.16 17.06
CA GLU A 300 12.31 1.56 16.87
C GLU A 300 12.91 1.92 15.51
N TYR A 301 12.14 1.85 14.44
CA TYR A 301 12.60 2.25 13.12
C TYR A 301 13.07 3.71 13.06
N ARG A 302 12.32 4.61 13.69
CA ARG A 302 12.68 6.03 13.76
C ARG A 302 13.94 6.25 14.58
N ARG A 303 14.05 5.57 15.72
CA ARG A 303 15.19 5.64 16.62
C ARG A 303 16.46 5.10 15.96
N ALA A 304 16.42 3.90 15.41
CA ALA A 304 17.54 3.28 14.72
C ALA A 304 18.07 4.18 13.59
N ARG A 305 17.15 4.78 12.81
CA ARG A 305 17.52 5.70 11.74
C ARG A 305 18.14 7.01 12.26
N ALA A 306 17.65 7.57 13.34
CA ALA A 306 18.19 8.78 13.95
C ALA A 306 19.58 8.53 14.55
N GLU A 307 19.81 7.33 15.08
CA GLU A 307 21.06 6.89 15.69
C GLU A 307 22.06 6.31 14.66
N GLY A 308 21.68 6.18 13.39
CA GLY A 308 22.55 5.62 12.33
C GLY A 308 22.88 4.13 12.50
N ARG A 309 22.07 3.39 13.25
CA ARG A 309 22.26 1.96 13.51
C ARG A 309 21.26 1.06 12.78
N PRO A 310 21.53 -0.23 12.66
CA PRO A 310 20.57 -1.20 12.12
C PRO A 310 19.27 -1.22 12.94
N PHE A 311 18.15 -1.49 12.24
CA PHE A 311 16.86 -1.74 12.86
C PHE A 311 16.85 -3.08 13.59
N GLU A 312 16.47 -3.07 14.86
CA GLU A 312 16.27 -4.27 15.66
C GLU A 312 14.78 -4.50 15.89
N ASN A 313 14.29 -5.68 15.53
CA ASN A 313 12.87 -5.96 15.65
C ASN A 313 12.46 -6.16 17.12
N PRO A 314 11.61 -5.27 17.69
CA PRO A 314 11.22 -5.36 19.10
C PRO A 314 10.11 -6.40 19.36
N VAL A 315 9.62 -7.08 18.33
CA VAL A 315 8.58 -8.11 18.46
C VAL A 315 9.24 -9.42 18.88
N LYS A 316 8.64 -10.09 19.88
CA LYS A 316 9.04 -11.43 20.31
C LYS A 316 7.96 -12.43 19.90
N PRO A 317 8.31 -13.71 19.65
CA PRO A 317 7.33 -14.75 19.40
C PRO A 317 6.31 -14.82 20.53
N ARG A 318 5.02 -14.87 20.17
CA ARG A 318 3.94 -14.93 21.14
C ARG A 318 2.69 -15.53 20.50
N THR A 319 1.95 -16.33 21.28
CA THR A 319 0.58 -16.71 20.92
C THR A 319 -0.38 -15.66 21.51
N LEU A 320 -1.26 -15.14 20.66
CA LEU A 320 -2.30 -14.18 21.05
C LEU A 320 -3.66 -14.87 21.02
N GLU A 321 -4.50 -14.50 21.96
CA GLU A 321 -5.85 -15.05 22.12
C GLU A 321 -6.89 -13.92 22.12
N TRP A 322 -7.95 -14.10 21.37
CA TRP A 322 -9.06 -13.13 21.31
C TRP A 322 -10.36 -13.80 20.90
N ARG A 323 -11.45 -13.06 21.00
CA ARG A 323 -12.76 -13.52 20.52
C ARG A 323 -13.21 -12.68 19.32
N SER A 324 -13.45 -13.35 18.19
CA SER A 324 -13.99 -12.68 16.99
C SER A 324 -14.71 -13.66 16.04
#